data_27d71b5652d2a738c68bbf10eb3ee7bf
#
_entry.id   27d71b5652d2a738c68bbf10eb3ee7bf
#
_cell.length_a   1.000
_cell.length_b   1.000
_cell.length_c   1.000
_cell.angle_alpha   90.00
_cell.angle_beta   90.00
_cell.angle_gamma   90.00
#
_symmetry.space_group_name_H-M   'P 1'
#
loop_
_entity.id
_entity.type
_entity.pdbx_description
1 polymer ?
#
loop_
_entity_poly.entity_id
_entity_poly.type
_entity_poly.pdbx_seq_one_letter_code
_entity_poly.pdbx_strand_id
1 'polypeptide(L)'
;QIQKYRDGSDPDNYPNVNHLKWLLESGSGFQHQHNLSIQGGNATTSYNLSVGYRNQEGMTAKTSNERMTALFTMKSEIAKGLMLNLNINAYNNKYNAPNGEPQSIDGMIGYAVRQGPIYAGQKSDGSFGYQDNYSPEAWLASESFVQNVSRNISASGQLTWNTPVDGLSFIGKVAM
;
A
#
# COMPACT_ATOMS: atom_id res chain seq x y z
N GLN A 1 44.07 -3.98 13.95
CA GLN A 1 42.79 -4.53 13.49
C GLN A 1 41.65 -3.54 13.73
N ILE A 2 41.45 -2.98 14.94
CA ILE A 2 40.37 -2.02 15.26
C ILE A 2 40.38 -0.82 14.30
N GLN A 3 41.54 -0.33 13.90
CA GLN A 3 41.64 0.79 12.98
C GLN A 3 40.98 0.49 11.62
N LYS A 4 41.16 -0.73 11.08
CA LYS A 4 40.58 -1.14 9.80
C LYS A 4 39.02 -1.14 9.81
N TYR A 5 38.41 -1.47 10.97
CA TYR A 5 36.94 -1.33 11.14
C TYR A 5 36.48 0.14 11.16
N ARG A 6 37.36 1.06 11.59
CA ARG A 6 37.02 2.49 11.68
C ARG A 6 37.22 3.25 10.38
N ASP A 7 38.32 2.94 9.67
CA ASP A 7 38.72 3.67 8.46
C ASP A 7 38.11 3.08 7.16
N GLY A 8 37.49 1.89 7.26
CA GLY A 8 36.88 1.22 6.11
C GLY A 8 37.86 0.81 5.01
N SER A 9 39.14 0.69 5.33
CA SER A 9 40.20 0.35 4.36
C SER A 9 40.12 -1.08 3.81
N ASP A 10 39.37 -1.96 4.48
CA ASP A 10 39.20 -3.37 4.11
C ASP A 10 37.78 -3.83 4.50
N PRO A 11 36.74 -3.36 3.79
CA PRO A 11 35.36 -3.57 4.19
C PRO A 11 34.90 -5.03 4.09
N ASP A 12 35.56 -5.83 3.28
CA ASP A 12 35.19 -7.24 3.13
C ASP A 12 35.65 -8.10 4.34
N ASN A 13 36.82 -7.79 4.92
CA ASN A 13 37.37 -8.51 6.05
C ASN A 13 37.16 -7.80 7.40
N TYR A 14 36.99 -6.47 7.39
CA TYR A 14 36.80 -5.65 8.57
C TYR A 14 35.59 -4.70 8.35
N PRO A 15 34.39 -5.25 8.13
CA PRO A 15 33.19 -4.45 7.84
C PRO A 15 32.76 -3.63 9.04
N ASN A 16 32.14 -2.48 8.76
CA ASN A 16 31.45 -1.65 9.75
C ASN A 16 30.13 -1.17 9.13
N VAL A 17 29.17 -2.05 9.09
CA VAL A 17 27.91 -1.87 8.36
C VAL A 17 26.79 -1.48 9.32
N ASN A 18 26.05 -0.44 8.96
CA ASN A 18 24.78 -0.16 9.60
C ASN A 18 23.64 -0.80 8.75
N HIS A 19 23.35 -2.06 9.03
CA HIS A 19 22.37 -2.86 8.28
C HIS A 19 20.98 -2.24 8.29
N LEU A 20 20.55 -1.64 9.41
CA LEU A 20 19.25 -0.97 9.49
C LEU A 20 19.20 0.25 8.58
N LYS A 21 20.22 1.10 8.61
CA LYS A 21 20.29 2.27 7.74
C LYS A 21 20.29 1.84 6.27
N TRP A 22 21.13 0.86 5.92
CA TRP A 22 21.19 0.32 4.57
C TRP A 22 19.83 -0.19 4.11
N LEU A 23 19.11 -0.94 4.94
CA LEU A 23 17.80 -1.49 4.62
C LEU A 23 16.76 -0.39 4.39
N LEU A 24 16.70 0.61 5.25
CA LEU A 24 15.73 1.70 5.19
C LEU A 24 16.04 2.73 4.07
N GLU A 25 17.28 2.79 3.60
CA GLU A 25 17.70 3.66 2.50
C GLU A 25 17.76 2.90 1.15
N SER A 26 17.38 1.61 1.11
CA SER A 26 17.45 0.81 -0.10
C SER A 26 16.34 1.12 -1.11
N GLY A 27 15.21 1.64 -0.66
CA GLY A 27 14.07 2.04 -1.50
C GLY A 27 14.02 3.56 -1.75
N SER A 28 13.10 3.99 -2.59
CA SER A 28 12.97 5.39 -2.96
C SER A 28 12.13 6.22 -1.98
N GLY A 29 11.16 5.58 -1.30
CA GLY A 29 10.12 6.24 -0.52
C GLY A 29 9.20 7.16 -1.35
N PHE A 30 9.28 7.08 -2.68
CA PHE A 30 8.52 7.95 -3.58
C PHE A 30 7.03 7.61 -3.57
N GLN A 31 6.20 8.64 -3.52
CA GLN A 31 4.75 8.49 -3.60
C GLN A 31 4.16 9.52 -4.56
N HIS A 32 3.20 9.06 -5.37
CA HIS A 32 2.37 9.95 -6.17
C HIS A 32 0.91 9.50 -6.14
N GLN A 33 0.02 10.47 -6.30
CA GLN A 33 -1.42 10.24 -6.30
C GLN A 33 -2.09 11.15 -7.33
N HIS A 34 -3.02 10.58 -8.06
CA HIS A 34 -3.85 11.27 -9.04
C HIS A 34 -5.30 11.00 -8.75
N ASN A 35 -6.12 12.05 -8.75
CA ASN A 35 -7.57 11.95 -8.56
C ASN A 35 -8.26 12.75 -9.65
N LEU A 36 -9.27 12.15 -10.24
CA LEU A 36 -10.16 12.81 -11.19
C LEU A 36 -11.60 12.66 -10.69
N SER A 37 -12.34 13.76 -10.64
CA SER A 37 -13.73 13.76 -10.26
C SER A 37 -14.55 14.52 -11.29
N ILE A 38 -15.69 13.94 -11.67
CA ILE A 38 -16.67 14.53 -12.55
C ILE A 38 -17.99 14.56 -11.79
N GLN A 39 -18.59 15.73 -11.71
CA GLN A 39 -19.89 15.90 -11.07
C GLN A 39 -20.83 16.69 -11.98
N GLY A 40 -22.09 16.37 -11.92
CA GLY A 40 -23.11 17.04 -12.72
C GLY A 40 -24.50 16.72 -12.21
N GLY A 41 -25.47 17.32 -12.85
CA GLY A 41 -26.87 17.09 -12.51
C GLY A 41 -27.79 18.17 -13.05
N ASN A 42 -29.04 18.01 -12.72
CA ASN A 42 -30.13 18.96 -12.98
C ASN A 42 -31.00 19.11 -11.71
N ALA A 43 -32.20 19.70 -11.84
CA ALA A 43 -33.08 19.93 -10.68
C ALA A 43 -33.51 18.65 -9.94
N THR A 44 -33.53 17.48 -10.62
CA THR A 44 -34.02 16.22 -10.07
C THR A 44 -32.93 15.17 -9.86
N THR A 45 -31.81 15.31 -10.55
CA THR A 45 -30.74 14.30 -10.52
C THR A 45 -29.40 14.97 -10.31
N SER A 46 -28.58 14.40 -9.42
CA SER A 46 -27.16 14.74 -9.26
C SER A 46 -26.31 13.47 -9.24
N TYR A 47 -25.13 13.55 -9.81
CA TYR A 47 -24.19 12.45 -9.79
C TYR A 47 -22.76 12.95 -9.56
N ASN A 48 -21.94 12.07 -9.02
CA ASN A 48 -20.51 12.25 -8.90
C ASN A 48 -19.81 10.92 -9.23
N LEU A 49 -18.83 11.00 -10.11
CA LEU A 49 -17.90 9.93 -10.41
C LEU A 49 -16.50 10.40 -10.03
N SER A 50 -15.81 9.62 -9.21
CA SER A 50 -14.44 9.90 -8.83
C SER A 50 -13.58 8.65 -9.06
N VAL A 51 -12.44 8.84 -9.69
CA VAL A 51 -11.42 7.79 -9.86
C VAL A 51 -10.11 8.28 -9.27
N GLY A 52 -9.42 7.39 -8.57
CA GLY A 52 -8.16 7.68 -7.93
C GLY A 52 -7.12 6.61 -8.25
N TYR A 53 -5.90 7.04 -8.43
CA TYR A 53 -4.72 6.19 -8.52
C TYR A 53 -3.67 6.67 -7.54
N ARG A 54 -3.12 5.77 -6.74
CA ARG A 54 -1.98 6.02 -5.86
C ARG A 54 -0.95 4.94 -6.05
N ASN A 55 0.29 5.35 -6.24
CA ASN A 55 1.46 4.47 -6.14
C ASN A 55 2.38 4.99 -5.05
N GLN A 56 2.83 4.10 -4.20
CA GLN A 56 3.73 4.38 -3.10
C GLN A 56 4.81 3.32 -3.08
N GLU A 57 6.06 3.75 -3.26
CA GLU A 57 7.23 2.92 -3.04
C GLU A 57 7.66 3.02 -1.58
N GLY A 58 8.13 1.92 -1.02
CA GLY A 58 8.63 1.90 0.34
C GLY A 58 10.04 2.47 0.49
N MET A 59 10.45 2.73 1.71
CA MET A 59 11.83 3.07 2.07
C MET A 59 12.76 1.85 1.92
N THR A 60 12.20 0.64 1.97
CA THR A 60 12.92 -0.60 1.65
C THR A 60 12.63 -0.98 0.21
N ALA A 61 13.66 -1.33 -0.55
CA ALA A 61 13.52 -1.78 -1.94
C ALA A 61 12.53 -2.95 -2.05
N LYS A 62 11.92 -3.10 -3.22
CA LYS A 62 10.89 -4.11 -3.51
C LYS A 62 9.61 -4.02 -2.65
N THR A 63 9.44 -2.96 -1.87
CA THR A 63 8.18 -2.68 -1.21
C THR A 63 7.40 -1.64 -2.00
N SER A 64 6.14 -1.93 -2.29
CA SER A 64 5.27 -0.98 -2.97
C SER A 64 3.81 -1.23 -2.64
N ASN A 65 3.01 -0.16 -2.71
CA ASN A 65 1.56 -0.24 -2.62
C ASN A 65 0.94 0.56 -3.78
N GLU A 66 0.27 -0.13 -4.67
CA GLU A 66 -0.50 0.44 -5.77
C GLU A 66 -1.98 0.31 -5.47
N ARG A 67 -2.71 1.43 -5.50
CA ARG A 67 -4.15 1.45 -5.24
C ARG A 67 -4.91 2.22 -6.29
N MET A 68 -5.89 1.56 -6.88
CA MET A 68 -6.91 2.17 -7.72
C MET A 68 -8.23 2.22 -6.97
N THR A 69 -8.95 3.32 -7.09
CA THR A 69 -10.28 3.51 -6.48
C THR A 69 -11.24 4.07 -7.51
N ALA A 70 -12.50 3.66 -7.43
CA ALA A 70 -13.59 4.26 -8.19
C ALA A 70 -14.79 4.43 -7.25
N LEU A 71 -15.37 5.62 -7.26
CA LEU A 71 -16.56 5.97 -6.50
C LEU A 71 -17.58 6.56 -7.44
N PHE A 72 -18.79 6.00 -7.43
CA PHE A 72 -19.95 6.57 -8.10
C PHE A 72 -21.05 6.80 -7.09
N THR A 73 -21.58 8.00 -7.07
CA THR A 73 -22.76 8.34 -6.27
C THR A 73 -23.79 9.02 -7.16
N MET A 74 -25.06 8.68 -6.97
CA MET A 74 -26.17 9.31 -7.66
C MET A 74 -27.33 9.52 -6.69
N LYS A 75 -27.94 10.69 -6.77
CA LYS A 75 -29.24 11.00 -6.16
C LYS A 75 -30.19 11.43 -7.25
N SER A 76 -31.38 10.84 -7.30
CA SER A 76 -32.38 11.20 -8.33
C SER A 76 -33.77 11.13 -7.75
N GLU A 77 -34.57 12.15 -7.99
CA GLU A 77 -36.02 12.10 -7.84
C GLU A 77 -36.58 11.45 -9.10
N ILE A 78 -36.87 10.15 -9.03
CA ILE A 78 -37.33 9.34 -10.18
C ILE A 78 -38.85 9.50 -10.43
N ALA A 79 -39.57 9.95 -9.41
CA ALA A 79 -40.98 10.38 -9.49
C ALA A 79 -41.25 11.36 -8.35
N LYS A 80 -42.34 12.09 -8.40
CA LYS A 80 -42.71 13.06 -7.34
C LYS A 80 -42.71 12.38 -5.96
N GLY A 81 -41.84 12.86 -5.09
CA GLY A 81 -41.67 12.32 -3.74
C GLY A 81 -40.92 10.97 -3.66
N LEU A 82 -40.42 10.44 -4.79
CA LEU A 82 -39.70 9.18 -4.83
C LEU A 82 -38.22 9.41 -5.16
N MET A 83 -37.37 9.30 -4.15
CA MET A 83 -35.92 9.55 -4.24
C MET A 83 -35.15 8.24 -4.31
N LEU A 84 -34.25 8.12 -5.29
CA LEU A 84 -33.27 7.04 -5.41
C LEU A 84 -31.88 7.58 -5.07
N ASN A 85 -31.19 6.91 -4.15
CA ASN A 85 -29.77 7.15 -3.88
C ASN A 85 -29.00 5.87 -4.22
N LEU A 86 -27.98 6.00 -5.06
CA LEU A 86 -27.06 4.92 -5.40
C LEU A 86 -25.65 5.30 -4.95
N ASN A 87 -24.93 4.32 -4.42
CA ASN A 87 -23.52 4.45 -4.07
C ASN A 87 -22.81 3.17 -4.48
N ILE A 88 -21.78 3.32 -5.32
CA ILE A 88 -20.92 2.22 -5.75
C ILE A 88 -19.49 2.63 -5.44
N ASN A 89 -18.78 1.78 -4.70
CA ASN A 89 -17.38 1.96 -4.37
C ASN A 89 -16.61 0.71 -4.80
N ALA A 90 -15.52 0.91 -5.52
CA ALA A 90 -14.63 -0.17 -5.92
C ALA A 90 -13.18 0.20 -5.62
N TYR A 91 -12.38 -0.78 -5.21
CA TYR A 91 -10.94 -0.61 -5.16
C TYR A 91 -10.20 -1.88 -5.58
N ASN A 92 -9.02 -1.68 -6.12
CA ASN A 92 -8.00 -2.69 -6.33
C ASN A 92 -6.73 -2.21 -5.62
N ASN A 93 -6.24 -2.99 -4.68
CA ASN A 93 -5.01 -2.70 -3.95
C ASN A 93 -4.01 -3.83 -4.17
N LYS A 94 -2.83 -3.50 -4.65
CA LYS A 94 -1.72 -4.42 -4.89
C LYS A 94 -0.56 -4.02 -4.00
N TYR A 95 -0.20 -4.88 -3.08
CA TYR A 95 0.93 -4.71 -2.17
C TYR A 95 2.02 -5.70 -2.54
N ASN A 96 3.26 -5.22 -2.70
CA ASN A 96 4.45 -6.04 -2.89
C ASN A 96 5.42 -5.82 -1.72
N ALA A 97 6.06 -6.88 -1.30
CA ALA A 97 7.12 -6.86 -0.30
C ALA A 97 8.18 -7.92 -0.62
N PRO A 98 9.43 -7.74 -0.19
CA PRO A 98 10.41 -8.81 -0.24
C PRO A 98 9.95 -9.98 0.64
N ASN A 99 10.29 -11.19 0.22
CA ASN A 99 10.04 -12.39 0.99
C ASN A 99 11.32 -12.76 1.73
N GLY A 100 11.32 -12.55 3.04
CA GLY A 100 12.42 -12.87 3.94
C GLY A 100 11.95 -13.79 5.08
N GLU A 101 12.85 -14.21 5.95
CA GLU A 101 12.46 -14.97 7.13
C GLU A 101 12.70 -14.13 8.40
N PRO A 102 11.69 -13.96 9.24
CA PRO A 102 10.30 -14.30 9.00
C PRO A 102 9.72 -13.49 7.83
N GLN A 103 8.82 -14.06 7.08
CA GLN A 103 8.31 -13.62 5.76
C GLN A 103 7.58 -12.27 5.79
N SER A 104 8.21 -11.26 6.37
CA SER A 104 7.67 -9.91 6.47
C SER A 104 8.78 -8.86 6.49
N ILE A 105 8.47 -7.65 6.10
CA ILE A 105 9.38 -6.51 6.22
C ILE A 105 9.77 -6.25 7.69
N ASP A 106 8.86 -6.46 8.63
CA ASP A 106 9.12 -6.30 10.08
C ASP A 106 10.18 -7.28 10.57
N GLY A 107 10.16 -8.52 10.06
CA GLY A 107 11.19 -9.51 10.33
C GLY A 107 12.55 -9.07 9.80
N MET A 108 12.63 -8.58 8.56
CA MET A 108 13.87 -8.06 7.97
C MET A 108 14.43 -6.90 8.78
N ILE A 109 13.59 -5.96 9.23
CA ILE A 109 13.97 -4.86 10.12
C ILE A 109 14.50 -5.42 11.45
N GLY A 110 13.79 -6.39 12.04
CA GLY A 110 14.22 -7.04 13.29
C GLY A 110 15.59 -7.72 13.18
N TYR A 111 15.91 -8.34 12.06
CA TYR A 111 17.23 -8.91 11.83
C TYR A 111 18.28 -7.84 11.53
N ALA A 112 17.97 -6.82 10.75
CA ALA A 112 18.87 -5.70 10.49
C ALA A 112 19.28 -4.93 11.76
N VAL A 113 18.38 -4.83 12.73
CA VAL A 113 18.68 -4.23 14.05
C VAL A 113 19.61 -5.11 14.89
N ARG A 114 19.43 -6.43 14.82
CA ARG A 114 20.21 -7.40 15.63
C ARG A 114 21.54 -7.76 15.03
N GLN A 115 21.70 -7.61 13.71
CA GLN A 115 22.95 -7.94 13.02
C GLN A 115 24.06 -6.99 13.46
N GLY A 116 25.17 -7.59 13.94
CA GLY A 116 26.32 -6.82 14.38
C GLY A 116 27.03 -6.12 13.21
N PRO A 117 27.59 -4.92 13.39
CA PRO A 117 28.23 -4.16 12.33
C PRO A 117 29.48 -4.83 11.76
N ILE A 118 30.01 -5.84 12.44
CA ILE A 118 31.19 -6.62 12.03
C ILE A 118 30.89 -7.70 10.99
N TYR A 119 29.62 -7.89 10.62
CA TYR A 119 29.23 -8.76 9.52
C TYR A 119 29.11 -7.92 8.24
N ALA A 120 29.69 -8.40 7.15
CA ALA A 120 29.60 -7.69 5.87
C ALA A 120 28.13 -7.67 5.37
N GLY A 121 27.73 -6.59 4.75
CA GLY A 121 26.55 -6.58 3.91
C GLY A 121 26.83 -7.39 2.63
N GLN A 122 26.99 -6.70 1.50
CA GLN A 122 27.51 -7.32 0.27
C GLN A 122 29.00 -7.03 0.15
N LYS A 123 29.79 -8.06 -0.14
CA LYS A 123 31.23 -7.97 -0.34
C LYS A 123 31.57 -7.61 -1.80
N SER A 124 32.83 -7.27 -2.05
CA SER A 124 33.30 -6.90 -3.38
C SER A 124 33.20 -8.03 -4.42
N ASP A 125 33.22 -9.28 -3.98
CA ASP A 125 32.99 -10.46 -4.82
C ASP A 125 31.53 -10.79 -5.08
N GLY A 126 30.60 -9.98 -4.55
CA GLY A 126 29.16 -10.16 -4.67
C GLY A 126 28.55 -11.10 -3.64
N SER A 127 29.34 -11.76 -2.81
CA SER A 127 28.84 -12.60 -1.72
C SER A 127 28.30 -11.75 -0.56
N PHE A 128 27.52 -12.37 0.32
CA PHE A 128 26.93 -11.69 1.49
C PHE A 128 27.56 -12.20 2.78
N GLY A 129 27.64 -11.32 3.77
CA GLY A 129 27.96 -11.69 5.13
C GLY A 129 26.71 -12.18 5.86
N TYR A 130 26.88 -13.20 6.69
CA TYR A 130 25.77 -13.80 7.45
C TYR A 130 26.11 -13.81 8.94
N GLN A 131 25.11 -13.50 9.75
CA GLN A 131 25.10 -13.78 11.18
C GLN A 131 24.02 -14.83 11.42
N ASP A 132 24.39 -16.00 11.98
CA ASP A 132 23.46 -17.09 12.30
C ASP A 132 22.54 -17.49 11.11
N ASN A 133 23.11 -17.56 9.91
CA ASN A 133 22.41 -17.80 8.64
C ASN A 133 21.45 -16.68 8.17
N TYR A 134 21.50 -15.51 8.76
CA TYR A 134 20.66 -14.37 8.36
C TYR A 134 21.49 -13.26 7.71
N SER A 135 20.95 -12.69 6.65
CA SER A 135 21.47 -11.50 5.97
C SER A 135 20.31 -10.75 5.32
N PRO A 136 19.93 -9.58 5.86
CA PRO A 136 18.90 -8.75 5.24
C PRO A 136 19.23 -8.36 3.81
N GLU A 137 20.51 -8.14 3.53
CA GLU A 137 21.01 -7.79 2.20
C GLU A 137 20.81 -8.94 1.21
N ALA A 138 21.14 -10.16 1.60
CA ALA A 138 20.95 -11.34 0.76
C ALA A 138 19.46 -11.59 0.49
N TRP A 139 18.61 -11.41 1.48
CA TRP A 139 17.16 -11.55 1.31
C TRP A 139 16.59 -10.50 0.37
N LEU A 140 17.04 -9.26 0.50
CA LEU A 140 16.59 -8.20 -0.39
C LEU A 140 17.11 -8.40 -1.82
N ALA A 141 18.31 -8.97 -1.99
CA ALA A 141 18.87 -9.31 -3.29
C ALA A 141 18.16 -10.51 -3.96
N SER A 142 17.53 -11.39 -3.18
CA SER A 142 16.83 -12.57 -3.71
C SER A 142 15.68 -12.16 -4.65
N GLU A 143 15.33 -13.02 -5.62
CA GLU A 143 14.19 -12.79 -6.51
C GLU A 143 12.84 -13.06 -5.83
N SER A 144 12.84 -13.55 -4.61
CA SER A 144 11.63 -13.87 -3.87
C SER A 144 10.87 -12.61 -3.47
N PHE A 145 9.56 -12.65 -3.62
CA PHE A 145 8.66 -11.56 -3.20
C PHE A 145 7.32 -12.11 -2.75
N VAL A 146 6.60 -11.33 -1.97
CA VAL A 146 5.20 -11.55 -1.61
C VAL A 146 4.37 -10.48 -2.29
N GLN A 147 3.30 -10.90 -2.95
CA GLN A 147 2.33 -10.00 -3.55
C GLN A 147 0.94 -10.30 -3.00
N ASN A 148 0.32 -9.30 -2.41
CA ASN A 148 -1.06 -9.34 -1.94
C ASN A 148 -1.93 -8.46 -2.83
N VAL A 149 -2.96 -9.04 -3.43
CA VAL A 149 -3.95 -8.31 -4.24
C VAL A 149 -5.31 -8.39 -3.55
N SER A 150 -5.82 -7.23 -3.15
CA SER A 150 -7.14 -7.10 -2.53
C SER A 150 -8.06 -6.31 -3.46
N ARG A 151 -9.19 -6.88 -3.81
CA ARG A 151 -10.20 -6.27 -4.66
C ARG A 151 -11.52 -6.26 -3.91
N ASN A 152 -12.20 -5.15 -3.98
CA ASN A 152 -13.53 -5.02 -3.39
C ASN A 152 -14.41 -4.18 -4.31
N ILE A 153 -15.67 -4.58 -4.41
CA ILE A 153 -16.73 -3.79 -4.99
C ILE A 153 -17.87 -3.84 -3.98
N SER A 154 -18.35 -2.68 -3.58
CA SER A 154 -19.53 -2.55 -2.74
C SER A 154 -20.53 -1.63 -3.42
N ALA A 155 -21.78 -1.99 -3.37
CA ALA A 155 -22.86 -1.21 -3.93
C ALA A 155 -24.01 -1.08 -2.91
N SER A 156 -24.61 0.07 -2.84
CA SER A 156 -25.81 0.28 -2.04
C SER A 156 -26.83 1.14 -2.80
N GLY A 157 -28.09 0.75 -2.69
CA GLY A 157 -29.23 1.48 -3.20
C GLY A 157 -30.21 1.78 -2.07
N GLN A 158 -30.70 2.99 -2.02
CA GLN A 158 -31.77 3.40 -1.11
C GLN A 158 -32.87 4.08 -1.89
N LEU A 159 -34.09 3.60 -1.71
CA LEU A 159 -35.30 4.19 -2.22
C LEU A 159 -36.07 4.82 -1.04
N THR A 160 -36.37 6.12 -1.15
CA THR A 160 -37.15 6.85 -0.15
C THR A 160 -38.41 7.35 -0.83
N TRP A 161 -39.58 6.96 -0.33
CA TRP A 161 -40.85 7.45 -0.80
C TRP A 161 -41.48 8.32 0.27
N ASN A 162 -41.56 9.63 -0.01
CA ASN A 162 -42.32 10.58 0.76
C ASN A 162 -43.77 10.53 0.27
N THR A 163 -44.63 9.97 1.08
CA THR A 163 -46.05 9.81 0.70
C THR A 163 -46.78 11.16 0.68
N PRO A 164 -47.95 11.23 0.04
CA PRO A 164 -48.82 12.42 0.11
C PRO A 164 -49.38 12.71 1.52
N VAL A 165 -49.23 11.78 2.47
CA VAL A 165 -49.62 11.93 3.87
C VAL A 165 -48.52 12.61 4.64
N ASP A 166 -48.79 13.75 5.24
CA ASP A 166 -47.83 14.51 6.00
C ASP A 166 -47.20 13.69 7.13
N GLY A 167 -45.85 13.69 7.18
CA GLY A 167 -45.10 12.98 8.19
C GLY A 167 -44.90 11.49 7.93
N LEU A 168 -45.41 10.92 6.82
CA LEU A 168 -45.24 9.49 6.49
C LEU A 168 -44.28 9.30 5.32
N SER A 169 -43.19 8.56 5.56
CA SER A 169 -42.26 8.13 4.51
C SER A 169 -41.89 6.67 4.64
N PHE A 170 -41.58 6.04 3.52
CA PHE A 170 -41.04 4.67 3.45
C PHE A 170 -39.63 4.68 2.92
N ILE A 171 -38.75 3.88 3.55
CA ILE A 171 -37.35 3.74 3.14
C ILE A 171 -37.03 2.27 2.94
N GLY A 172 -36.63 1.92 1.73
CA GLY A 172 -36.04 0.61 1.38
C GLY A 172 -34.56 0.75 1.09
N LYS A 173 -33.72 -0.13 1.65
CA LYS A 173 -32.28 -0.11 1.46
C LYS A 173 -31.77 -1.50 1.13
N VAL A 174 -30.87 -1.57 0.12
CA VAL A 174 -30.16 -2.77 -0.29
C VAL A 174 -28.68 -2.44 -0.33
N ALA A 175 -27.82 -3.37 0.12
CA ALA A 175 -26.38 -3.28 0.05
C ALA A 175 -25.76 -4.65 -0.19
N MET A 176 -24.66 -4.69 -0.95
CA MET A 176 -23.88 -5.87 -1.24
C MET A 176 -22.37 -5.56 -1.21
#